data_e6c0b7d1eaa119af0b62ccaba679976f
#
_entry.id   e6c0b7d1eaa119af0b62ccaba679976f
#
_cell.length_a   1.000
_cell.length_b   1.000
_cell.length_c   1.000
_cell.angle_alpha   90.00
_cell.angle_beta   90.00
_cell.angle_gamma   90.00
#
_symmetry.space_group_name_H-M   'P 1'
#
loop_
_entity.id
_entity.type
_entity.pdbx_description
1 polymer ?
#
loop_
_entity_poly.entity_id
_entity_poly.type
_entity_poly.pdbx_seq_one_letter_code
_entity_poly.pdbx_strand_id
1 'polypeptide(L)'
;YDTEGELMVAEPVILQKKGVNAGQQPWFTQAMAEIENMHFSTPHIQNLFQDDAKRYHFVISLSRAVDVIDGDRPENGVLLVDLKYSYLEEMMNRMNDSNRGRYYYVCDGAGNLIYHPYYNKINRGLFRENTDIVCTSEDGVYKKMRSEDGNKQTVIISTIAYTGWKMVGVVRQDARTDSLE
;
A
#
# COMPACT_ATOMS: atom_id res chain seq x y z
N TYR A 1 -16.61 -1.93 14.40
CA TYR A 1 -16.67 -3.28 14.96
C TYR A 1 -16.44 -3.23 16.47
N ASP A 2 -17.16 -4.08 17.21
CA ASP A 2 -16.93 -4.27 18.64
C ASP A 2 -15.73 -5.19 18.92
N THR A 3 -15.50 -5.53 20.19
CA THR A 3 -14.42 -6.44 20.64
C THR A 3 -14.50 -7.86 20.07
N GLU A 4 -15.68 -8.32 19.72
CA GLU A 4 -15.92 -9.66 19.18
C GLU A 4 -15.87 -9.71 17.63
N GLY A 5 -15.77 -8.53 16.99
CA GLY A 5 -15.74 -8.39 15.54
C GLY A 5 -17.14 -8.32 14.91
N GLU A 6 -18.16 -7.95 15.69
CA GLU A 6 -19.48 -7.68 15.17
C GLU A 6 -19.54 -6.25 14.60
N LEU A 7 -20.18 -6.10 13.45
CA LEU A 7 -20.33 -4.80 12.80
C LEU A 7 -21.31 -3.92 13.55
N MET A 8 -20.85 -2.84 14.15
CA MET A 8 -21.69 -1.87 14.85
C MET A 8 -22.28 -0.83 13.92
N VAL A 9 -21.44 -0.27 13.04
CA VAL A 9 -21.86 0.77 12.10
C VAL A 9 -21.00 0.70 10.83
N ALA A 10 -21.60 0.99 9.69
CA ALA A 10 -20.91 1.15 8.41
C ALA A 10 -21.39 2.41 7.68
N GLU A 11 -20.46 3.15 7.11
CA GLU A 11 -20.72 4.31 6.26
C GLU A 11 -19.94 4.16 4.94
N PRO A 12 -20.58 4.14 3.79
CA PRO A 12 -22.04 4.14 3.63
C PRO A 12 -22.69 2.90 4.22
N VAL A 13 -23.99 2.98 4.54
CA VAL A 13 -24.74 1.82 5.05
C VAL A 13 -24.67 0.68 4.04
N ILE A 14 -24.04 -0.41 4.45
CA ILE A 14 -23.77 -1.57 3.59
C ILE A 14 -23.87 -2.85 4.41
N LEU A 15 -24.28 -3.94 3.77
CA LEU A 15 -24.41 -5.22 4.43
C LEU A 15 -23.10 -6.01 4.36
N GLN A 16 -22.68 -6.53 5.50
CA GLN A 16 -21.59 -7.50 5.55
C GLN A 16 -22.03 -8.84 4.93
N LYS A 17 -21.12 -9.49 4.23
CA LYS A 17 -21.34 -10.83 3.65
C LYS A 17 -21.58 -11.84 4.76
N LYS A 18 -22.56 -12.71 4.56
CA LYS A 18 -22.85 -13.82 5.50
C LYS A 18 -21.63 -14.76 5.59
N GLY A 19 -21.33 -15.19 6.81
CA GLY A 19 -20.22 -16.13 7.08
C GLY A 19 -18.83 -15.51 7.12
N VAL A 20 -18.69 -14.19 6.96
CA VAL A 20 -17.43 -13.50 7.20
C VAL A 20 -17.34 -13.11 8.65
N ASN A 21 -16.32 -13.60 9.35
CA ASN A 21 -16.02 -13.22 10.73
C ASN A 21 -14.91 -12.15 10.70
N ALA A 22 -15.28 -10.91 11.03
CA ALA A 22 -14.33 -9.79 11.05
C ALA A 22 -13.27 -9.98 12.14
N GLY A 23 -13.63 -10.53 13.29
CA GLY A 23 -12.72 -10.78 14.41
C GLY A 23 -11.59 -11.75 14.10
N GLN A 24 -11.69 -12.54 13.03
CA GLN A 24 -10.63 -13.46 12.57
C GLN A 24 -9.78 -12.88 11.42
N GLN A 25 -10.11 -11.68 10.94
CA GLN A 25 -9.36 -11.05 9.86
C GLN A 25 -8.03 -10.47 10.36
N PRO A 26 -6.96 -10.53 9.56
CA PRO A 26 -5.65 -10.02 9.96
C PRO A 26 -5.67 -8.55 10.39
N TRP A 27 -6.43 -7.70 9.70
CA TRP A 27 -6.55 -6.28 10.03
C TRP A 27 -7.19 -6.04 11.41
N PHE A 28 -8.14 -6.91 11.81
CA PHE A 28 -8.78 -6.84 13.12
C PHE A 28 -7.83 -7.30 14.23
N THR A 29 -7.23 -8.48 14.06
CA THR A 29 -6.31 -9.06 15.05
C THR A 29 -5.07 -8.20 15.26
N GLN A 30 -4.53 -7.58 14.21
CA GLN A 30 -3.42 -6.65 14.30
C GLN A 30 -3.81 -5.38 15.08
N ALA A 31 -4.95 -4.78 14.76
CA ALA A 31 -5.43 -3.59 15.46
C ALA A 31 -5.65 -3.85 16.96
N MET A 32 -6.18 -5.02 17.31
CA MET A 32 -6.40 -5.40 18.71
C MET A 32 -5.11 -5.77 19.44
N ALA A 33 -4.09 -6.28 18.73
CA ALA A 33 -2.78 -6.62 19.32
C ALA A 33 -1.92 -5.38 19.56
N GLU A 34 -2.05 -4.36 18.74
CA GLU A 34 -1.25 -3.13 18.77
C GLU A 34 -2.15 -1.90 18.73
N ILE A 35 -2.89 -1.66 19.81
CA ILE A 35 -3.97 -0.67 19.92
C ILE A 35 -3.55 0.78 19.63
N GLU A 36 -2.29 1.12 19.86
CA GLU A 36 -1.72 2.45 19.61
C GLU A 36 -1.45 2.72 18.13
N ASN A 37 -1.34 1.67 17.31
CA ASN A 37 -0.87 1.76 15.95
C ASN A 37 -2.02 1.81 14.93
N MET A 38 -1.75 2.48 13.81
CA MET A 38 -2.52 2.33 12.59
C MET A 38 -1.88 1.24 11.73
N HIS A 39 -2.72 0.37 11.15
CA HIS A 39 -2.28 -0.72 10.28
C HIS A 39 -2.80 -0.50 8.87
N PHE A 40 -1.92 -0.64 7.89
CA PHE A 40 -2.26 -0.51 6.47
C PHE A 40 -2.06 -1.85 5.78
N SER A 41 -3.07 -2.29 5.04
CA SER A 41 -2.95 -3.47 4.18
C SER A 41 -2.26 -3.13 2.86
N THR A 42 -1.71 -4.14 2.20
CA THR A 42 -1.40 -4.04 0.77
C THR A 42 -2.69 -3.93 -0.06
N PRO A 43 -2.63 -3.42 -1.30
CA PRO A 43 -3.80 -3.38 -2.18
C PRO A 43 -4.41 -4.76 -2.38
N HIS A 44 -5.73 -4.86 -2.21
CA HIS A 44 -6.46 -6.12 -2.31
C HIS A 44 -7.92 -5.89 -2.73
N ILE A 45 -8.59 -6.96 -3.12
CA ILE A 45 -10.02 -6.92 -3.40
C ILE A 45 -10.79 -6.95 -2.08
N GLN A 46 -11.63 -5.93 -1.86
CA GLN A 46 -12.51 -5.88 -0.71
C GLN A 46 -13.52 -7.04 -0.77
N ASN A 47 -13.60 -7.84 0.30
CA ASN A 47 -14.43 -9.05 0.34
C ASN A 47 -15.36 -9.15 1.56
N LEU A 48 -15.41 -8.12 2.41
CA LEU A 48 -16.22 -8.13 3.63
C LEU A 48 -17.69 -7.78 3.35
N PHE A 49 -17.95 -6.86 2.41
CA PHE A 49 -19.26 -6.29 2.20
C PHE A 49 -19.89 -6.78 0.89
N GLN A 50 -21.22 -6.76 0.87
CA GLN A 50 -22.00 -7.10 -0.32
C GLN A 50 -21.95 -5.92 -1.31
N ASP A 51 -21.87 -6.24 -2.58
CA ASP A 51 -22.14 -5.29 -3.66
C ASP A 51 -23.18 -5.94 -4.59
N ASP A 52 -24.38 -5.36 -4.63
CA ASP A 52 -25.49 -5.87 -5.45
C ASP A 52 -25.16 -5.85 -6.95
N ALA A 53 -24.28 -4.95 -7.37
CA ALA A 53 -23.76 -4.89 -8.74
C ALA A 53 -22.63 -5.89 -9.01
N LYS A 54 -22.23 -6.69 -8.02
CA LYS A 54 -21.13 -7.69 -8.11
C LYS A 54 -19.82 -7.12 -8.66
N ARG A 55 -19.52 -5.86 -8.35
CA ARG A 55 -18.28 -5.22 -8.75
C ARG A 55 -17.17 -5.58 -7.79
N TYR A 56 -15.96 -5.67 -8.32
CA TYR A 56 -14.77 -5.79 -7.49
C TYR A 56 -14.27 -4.40 -7.08
N HIS A 57 -14.10 -4.18 -5.79
CA HIS A 57 -13.51 -2.96 -5.23
C HIS A 57 -12.08 -3.25 -4.80
N PHE A 58 -11.12 -2.68 -5.52
CA PHE A 58 -9.72 -2.79 -5.17
C PHE A 58 -9.39 -1.65 -4.21
N VAL A 59 -8.94 -2.02 -3.01
CA VAL A 59 -8.80 -1.10 -1.87
C VAL A 59 -7.46 -1.28 -1.16
N ILE A 60 -7.13 -0.26 -0.38
CA ILE A 60 -6.14 -0.31 0.69
C ILE A 60 -6.93 -0.10 1.98
N SER A 61 -6.81 -1.01 2.93
CA SER A 61 -7.52 -0.93 4.21
C SER A 61 -6.61 -0.33 5.28
N LEU A 62 -7.14 0.64 6.00
CA LEU A 62 -6.61 1.16 7.24
C LEU A 62 -7.42 0.59 8.39
N SER A 63 -6.77 0.01 9.39
CA SER A 63 -7.41 -0.42 10.63
C SER A 63 -6.71 0.16 11.86
N ARG A 64 -7.51 0.44 12.89
CA ARG A 64 -7.04 0.95 14.17
C ARG A 64 -8.00 0.57 15.29
N ALA A 65 -7.47 0.26 16.48
CA ALA A 65 -8.28 0.14 17.67
C ALA A 65 -8.84 1.50 18.06
N VAL A 66 -10.09 1.51 18.48
CA VAL A 66 -10.83 2.71 18.93
C VAL A 66 -11.64 2.36 20.18
N ASP A 67 -11.88 3.36 21.01
CA ASP A 67 -12.78 3.18 22.14
C ASP A 67 -14.24 3.13 21.64
N VAL A 68 -14.92 2.09 22.01
CA VAL A 68 -16.35 1.87 21.74
C VAL A 68 -17.08 1.93 23.05
N ILE A 69 -18.16 2.70 23.11
CA ILE A 69 -19.03 2.77 24.28
C ILE A 69 -20.19 1.82 24.03
N ASP A 70 -20.16 0.68 24.70
CA ASP A 70 -21.28 -0.24 24.76
C ASP A 70 -21.80 -0.28 26.19
N GLY A 71 -22.96 0.35 26.43
CA GLY A 71 -23.51 0.59 27.74
C GLY A 71 -22.70 1.59 28.57
N ASP A 72 -22.31 1.24 29.79
CA ASP A 72 -21.62 2.12 30.73
C ASP A 72 -20.08 1.94 30.75
N ARG A 73 -19.52 1.06 29.93
CA ARG A 73 -18.09 0.75 29.92
C ARG A 73 -17.47 1.00 28.55
N PRO A 74 -16.33 1.70 28.50
CA PRO A 74 -15.55 1.76 27.28
C PRO A 74 -14.89 0.40 27.04
N GLU A 75 -15.04 -0.10 25.83
CA GLU A 75 -14.36 -1.31 25.32
C GLU A 75 -13.56 -0.96 24.09
N ASN A 76 -12.56 -1.77 23.74
CA ASN A 76 -11.82 -1.59 22.52
C ASN A 76 -12.59 -2.22 21.36
N GLY A 77 -12.85 -1.44 20.35
CA GLY A 77 -13.32 -1.93 19.07
C GLY A 77 -12.31 -1.66 17.97
N VAL A 78 -12.68 -1.92 16.73
CA VAL A 78 -11.81 -1.65 15.57
C VAL A 78 -12.55 -0.81 14.53
N LEU A 79 -11.91 0.30 14.16
CA LEU A 79 -12.28 1.08 12.98
C LEU A 79 -11.56 0.49 11.76
N LEU A 80 -12.31 0.20 10.70
CA LEU A 80 -11.79 -0.16 9.39
C LEU A 80 -12.20 0.89 8.37
N VAL A 81 -11.24 1.39 7.61
CA VAL A 81 -11.47 2.33 6.51
C VAL A 81 -10.87 1.77 5.23
N ASP A 82 -11.71 1.55 4.23
CA ASP A 82 -11.29 1.12 2.91
C ASP A 82 -11.13 2.33 1.98
N LEU A 83 -9.91 2.54 1.51
CA LEU A 83 -9.57 3.56 0.54
C LEU A 83 -9.55 2.93 -0.86
N LYS A 84 -10.26 3.52 -1.82
CA LYS A 84 -10.20 3.06 -3.22
C LYS A 84 -8.78 3.21 -3.74
N TYR A 85 -8.21 2.10 -4.22
CA TYR A 85 -6.86 2.09 -4.79
C TYR A 85 -6.71 3.07 -5.97
N SER A 86 -7.77 3.31 -6.73
CA SER A 86 -7.75 4.25 -7.85
C SER A 86 -7.31 5.68 -7.45
N TYR A 87 -7.55 6.11 -6.23
CA TYR A 87 -7.06 7.42 -5.77
C TYR A 87 -5.54 7.48 -5.67
N LEU A 88 -4.92 6.43 -5.13
CA LEU A 88 -3.46 6.32 -5.12
C LEU A 88 -2.92 6.24 -6.54
N GLU A 89 -3.53 5.42 -7.37
CA GLU A 89 -3.15 5.22 -8.77
C GLU A 89 -3.19 6.53 -9.57
N GLU A 90 -4.27 7.29 -9.47
CA GLU A 90 -4.39 8.60 -10.14
C GLU A 90 -3.34 9.60 -9.66
N MET A 91 -3.07 9.66 -8.36
CA MET A 91 -2.05 10.54 -7.80
C MET A 91 -0.66 10.16 -8.33
N MET A 92 -0.31 8.89 -8.30
CA MET A 92 0.99 8.39 -8.76
C MET A 92 1.15 8.51 -10.28
N ASN A 93 0.09 8.30 -11.04
CA ASN A 93 0.09 8.50 -12.50
C ASN A 93 0.40 9.95 -12.86
N ARG A 94 -0.19 10.93 -12.15
CA ARG A 94 0.13 12.36 -12.34
C ARG A 94 1.59 12.68 -12.06
N MET A 95 2.20 12.05 -11.05
CA MET A 95 3.63 12.22 -10.75
C MET A 95 4.52 11.64 -11.86
N ASN A 96 4.06 10.60 -12.54
CA ASN A 96 4.82 9.90 -13.58
C ASN A 96 4.60 10.44 -14.99
N ASP A 97 3.51 11.18 -15.26
CA ASP A 97 3.08 11.60 -16.60
C ASP A 97 4.09 12.50 -17.33
N SER A 98 4.89 13.28 -16.61
CA SER A 98 5.79 14.30 -17.20
C SER A 98 7.25 13.89 -17.22
N ASN A 99 7.60 12.67 -16.83
CA ASN A 99 9.00 12.33 -16.51
C ASN A 99 9.66 11.37 -17.50
N ARG A 100 10.29 11.90 -18.53
CA ARG A 100 11.16 11.12 -19.40
C ARG A 100 12.43 10.69 -18.64
N GLY A 101 12.71 9.38 -18.61
CA GLY A 101 13.92 8.83 -17.98
C GLY A 101 13.88 8.72 -16.45
N ARG A 102 12.75 9.07 -15.82
CA ARG A 102 12.55 8.89 -14.38
C ARG A 102 11.14 8.42 -14.09
N TYR A 103 10.97 7.71 -12.99
CA TYR A 103 9.67 7.24 -12.53
C TYR A 103 9.67 7.07 -11.01
N TYR A 104 8.46 7.03 -10.45
CA TYR A 104 8.23 6.84 -9.02
C TYR A 104 7.37 5.61 -8.81
N TYR A 105 7.70 4.83 -7.79
CA TYR A 105 6.90 3.71 -7.34
C TYR A 105 6.82 3.64 -5.82
N VAL A 106 5.94 2.82 -5.29
CA VAL A 106 5.75 2.61 -3.86
C VAL A 106 5.83 1.12 -3.56
N CYS A 107 6.60 0.75 -2.55
CA CYS A 107 6.67 -0.61 -2.01
C CYS A 107 6.50 -0.61 -0.49
N ASP A 108 6.12 -1.76 0.07
CA ASP A 108 6.12 -1.96 1.51
C ASP A 108 7.48 -2.43 2.04
N GLY A 109 7.62 -2.56 3.37
CA GLY A 109 8.86 -3.01 4.00
C GLY A 109 9.23 -4.47 3.73
N ALA A 110 8.32 -5.27 3.18
CA ALA A 110 8.55 -6.66 2.79
C ALA A 110 8.90 -6.84 1.30
N GLY A 111 8.97 -5.76 0.53
CA GLY A 111 9.30 -5.82 -0.91
C GLY A 111 8.09 -5.92 -1.83
N ASN A 112 6.88 -5.89 -1.28
CA ASN A 112 5.69 -5.94 -2.12
C ASN A 112 5.44 -4.58 -2.77
N LEU A 113 5.12 -4.60 -4.06
CA LEU A 113 4.74 -3.39 -4.79
C LEU A 113 3.33 -2.95 -4.37
N ILE A 114 3.23 -1.70 -3.93
CA ILE A 114 1.95 -1.03 -3.67
C ILE A 114 1.47 -0.35 -4.96
N TYR A 115 2.36 0.34 -5.64
CA TYR A 115 2.12 0.95 -6.95
C TYR A 115 3.41 0.93 -7.77
N HIS A 116 3.30 0.65 -9.07
CA HIS A 116 4.39 0.79 -10.02
C HIS A 116 3.87 1.21 -11.40
N PRO A 117 4.47 2.21 -12.10
CA PRO A 117 3.97 2.67 -13.40
C PRO A 117 4.09 1.59 -14.49
N TYR A 118 5.00 0.62 -14.30
CA TYR A 118 5.19 -0.50 -15.23
C TYR A 118 4.70 -1.84 -14.69
N TYR A 119 3.73 -1.83 -13.77
CA TYR A 119 3.22 -3.03 -13.11
C TYR A 119 2.84 -4.15 -14.08
N ASN A 120 2.17 -3.79 -15.18
CA ASN A 120 1.81 -4.76 -16.21
C ASN A 120 3.02 -5.40 -16.92
N LYS A 121 4.12 -4.65 -17.08
CA LYS A 121 5.36 -5.19 -17.63
C LYS A 121 6.08 -6.10 -16.64
N ILE A 122 6.02 -5.77 -15.35
CA ILE A 122 6.59 -6.59 -14.28
C ILE A 122 5.86 -7.94 -14.23
N ASN A 123 4.53 -7.94 -14.25
CA ASN A 123 3.73 -9.17 -14.23
C ASN A 123 3.95 -10.08 -15.45
N ARG A 124 4.33 -9.49 -16.59
CA ARG A 124 4.69 -10.22 -17.81
C ARG A 124 6.17 -10.65 -17.86
N GLY A 125 6.97 -10.33 -16.83
CA GLY A 125 8.41 -10.59 -16.84
C GLY A 125 9.22 -9.73 -17.82
N LEU A 126 8.61 -8.65 -18.36
CA LEU A 126 9.25 -7.73 -19.31
C LEU A 126 9.99 -6.56 -18.64
N PHE A 127 9.85 -6.43 -17.34
CA PHE A 127 10.50 -5.43 -16.51
C PHE A 127 10.76 -6.00 -15.13
N ARG A 128 11.91 -5.71 -14.55
CA ARG A 128 12.27 -6.13 -13.19
C ARG A 128 12.64 -4.91 -12.35
N GLU A 129 12.31 -4.96 -11.08
CA GLU A 129 12.63 -3.91 -10.11
C GLU A 129 13.34 -4.51 -8.89
N ASN A 130 14.35 -3.79 -8.36
CA ASN A 130 15.16 -4.23 -7.21
C ASN A 130 14.43 -3.94 -5.88
N THR A 131 13.20 -4.41 -5.71
CA THR A 131 12.39 -4.11 -4.53
C THR A 131 13.00 -4.64 -3.24
N ASP A 132 13.64 -5.80 -3.28
CA ASP A 132 14.28 -6.39 -2.10
C ASP A 132 15.41 -5.53 -1.55
N ILE A 133 16.25 -5.00 -2.45
CA ILE A 133 17.35 -4.10 -2.06
C ILE A 133 16.81 -2.76 -1.56
N VAL A 134 15.84 -2.19 -2.28
CA VAL A 134 15.24 -0.90 -1.94
C VAL A 134 14.53 -0.95 -0.59
N CYS A 135 13.78 -2.00 -0.32
CA CYS A 135 13.01 -2.12 0.92
C CYS A 135 13.87 -2.25 2.17
N THR A 136 15.06 -2.82 2.03
CA THR A 136 16.03 -2.96 3.13
C THR A 136 16.97 -1.78 3.27
N SER A 137 16.95 -0.84 2.32
CA SER A 137 17.81 0.36 2.35
C SER A 137 17.19 1.45 3.21
N GLU A 138 18.05 2.25 3.83
CA GLU A 138 17.66 3.46 4.56
C GLU A 138 17.21 4.56 3.60
N ASP A 139 16.51 5.56 4.14
CA ASP A 139 16.14 6.76 3.37
C ASP A 139 17.39 7.49 2.90
N GLY A 140 17.39 7.93 1.65
CA GLY A 140 18.54 8.62 1.09
C GLY A 140 18.61 8.61 -0.43
N VAL A 141 19.75 9.07 -0.95
CA VAL A 141 20.05 9.15 -2.39
C VAL A 141 21.18 8.18 -2.71
N TYR A 142 20.90 7.20 -3.54
CA TYR A 142 21.84 6.16 -3.96
C TYR A 142 22.23 6.38 -5.41
N LYS A 143 23.39 6.99 -5.63
CA LYS A 143 23.96 7.20 -6.97
C LYS A 143 24.61 5.91 -7.47
N LYS A 144 24.44 5.62 -8.75
CA LYS A 144 25.02 4.45 -9.42
C LYS A 144 24.56 3.08 -8.87
N MET A 145 23.37 3.02 -8.28
CA MET A 145 22.74 1.74 -7.98
C MET A 145 22.50 0.97 -9.28
N ARG A 146 22.76 -0.35 -9.29
CA ARG A 146 22.50 -1.16 -10.48
C ARG A 146 21.06 -1.64 -10.49
N SER A 147 20.40 -1.48 -11.63
CA SER A 147 19.11 -2.14 -11.89
C SER A 147 19.30 -3.65 -12.07
N GLU A 148 18.22 -4.39 -12.07
CA GLU A 148 18.24 -5.83 -12.42
C GLU A 148 18.87 -6.10 -13.81
N ASP A 149 18.70 -5.17 -14.75
CA ASP A 149 19.29 -5.23 -16.09
C ASP A 149 20.78 -4.81 -16.12
N GLY A 150 21.38 -4.48 -14.97
CA GLY A 150 22.78 -4.07 -14.84
C GLY A 150 23.06 -2.60 -15.15
N ASN A 151 22.06 -1.83 -15.59
CA ASN A 151 22.22 -0.41 -15.91
C ASN A 151 22.39 0.43 -14.63
N LYS A 152 23.20 1.49 -14.72
CA LYS A 152 23.35 2.45 -13.63
C LYS A 152 22.14 3.36 -13.53
N GLN A 153 21.69 3.58 -12.32
CA GLN A 153 20.58 4.48 -12.00
C GLN A 153 20.80 5.21 -10.67
N THR A 154 20.19 6.35 -10.52
CA THR A 154 20.09 7.04 -9.23
C THR A 154 18.75 6.69 -8.61
N VAL A 155 18.76 6.23 -7.36
CA VAL A 155 17.55 5.86 -6.61
C VAL A 155 17.44 6.77 -5.39
N ILE A 156 16.26 7.35 -5.21
CA ILE A 156 15.92 8.17 -4.05
C ILE A 156 14.86 7.42 -3.26
N ILE A 157 15.11 7.19 -1.98
CA ILE A 157 14.23 6.43 -1.09
C ILE A 157 13.77 7.33 0.04
N SER A 158 12.48 7.37 0.30
CA SER A 158 11.88 8.07 1.43
C SER A 158 10.76 7.22 2.03
N THR A 159 10.80 7.04 3.34
CA THR A 159 9.75 6.32 4.07
C THR A 159 8.53 7.22 4.26
N ILE A 160 7.36 6.70 3.90
CA ILE A 160 6.07 7.37 4.11
C ILE A 160 5.67 7.16 5.56
N ALA A 161 5.48 8.28 6.28
CA ALA A 161 5.08 8.25 7.68
C ALA A 161 3.79 7.41 7.88
N TYR A 162 3.67 6.77 9.04
CA TYR A 162 2.58 5.92 9.49
C TYR A 162 2.39 4.59 8.75
N THR A 163 2.74 4.50 7.47
CA THR A 163 2.55 3.27 6.68
C THR A 163 3.77 2.35 6.73
N GLY A 164 4.97 2.91 6.94
CA GLY A 164 6.23 2.21 6.75
C GLY A 164 6.54 1.89 5.28
N TRP A 165 5.70 2.33 4.34
CA TRP A 165 5.96 2.18 2.92
C TRP A 165 7.08 3.09 2.45
N LYS A 166 7.73 2.71 1.36
CA LYS A 166 8.77 3.51 0.74
C LYS A 166 8.29 4.09 -0.58
N MET A 167 8.40 5.43 -0.69
CA MET A 167 8.33 6.14 -1.95
C MET A 167 9.70 6.09 -2.60
N VAL A 168 9.79 5.60 -3.80
CA VAL A 168 11.03 5.41 -4.53
C VAL A 168 11.02 6.20 -5.83
N GLY A 169 11.98 7.09 -5.99
CA GLY A 169 12.25 7.78 -7.25
C GLY A 169 13.45 7.15 -7.96
N VAL A 170 13.29 6.78 -9.22
CA VAL A 170 14.35 6.21 -10.05
C VAL A 170 14.66 7.14 -11.21
N VAL A 171 15.95 7.48 -11.37
CA VAL A 171 16.45 8.22 -12.53
C VAL A 171 17.44 7.31 -13.24
N ARG A 172 17.11 6.92 -14.47
CA ARG A 172 18.00 6.12 -15.32
C ARG A 172 19.07 7.02 -15.93
N GLN A 173 20.31 6.60 -15.84
CA GLN A 173 21.39 7.23 -16.59
C GLN A 173 21.36 6.67 -18.00
N ASP A 174 21.01 7.51 -18.98
CA ASP A 174 21.13 7.12 -20.39
C ASP A 174 22.61 6.89 -20.68
N ALA A 175 22.93 5.76 -21.30
CA ALA A 175 24.28 5.38 -21.69
C ALA A 175 24.96 6.38 -22.70
N ARG A 176 24.24 7.42 -23.14
CA ARG A 176 24.70 8.46 -24.04
C ARG A 176 25.44 9.62 -23.35
N THR A 177 25.39 9.74 -22.04
CA THR A 177 26.03 10.84 -21.30
C THR A 177 27.44 10.49 -20.82
N ASP A 178 27.83 9.22 -20.79
CA ASP A 178 29.16 8.78 -20.35
C ASP A 178 30.25 8.86 -21.45
N SER A 179 29.94 9.36 -22.64
CA SER A 179 30.92 9.46 -23.77
C SER A 179 31.44 10.88 -24.03
N LEU A 180 31.23 11.81 -23.12
CA LEU A 180 31.67 13.21 -23.24
C LEU A 180 32.43 13.71 -21.97
N GLU A 181 33.21 12.84 -21.32
CA GLU A 181 34.28 13.27 -20.41
C GLU A 181 35.61 12.65 -20.80
#